data_b68e60cf3f9df763ba8d41786ab7f56a
#
_entry.id   b68e60cf3f9df763ba8d41786ab7f56a
#
_cell.length_a   1.000
_cell.length_b   1.000
_cell.length_c   1.000
_cell.angle_alpha   90.00
_cell.angle_beta   90.00
_cell.angle_gamma   90.00
#
_symmetry.space_group_name_H-M   'P 1'
#
loop_
_entity.id
_entity.type
_entity.pdbx_description
1 polymer ?
#
loop_
_entity_poly.entity_id
_entity_poly.type
_entity_poly.pdbx_seq_one_letter_code
_entity_poly.pdbx_strand_id
1 'polypeptide(L)'
;MSIVIKDASLLLGKDLTFVDNGFLEIGENGLIKKTGPGRHHNTNDEKNKYDAEGFLIIPGFINAHTHIGDSIGKDIAVDSELDIRVHPVYGAKRLILQKSNPEHLKIFMKSSAISMMKKGITAFADFREGGYNGVKLLKDALSDLPIKCLALGRAEYYFDHSRKKTGKIGNMQDLKKEACKNLPAEASEMATDVLRISDGFGISGANENTDEGLRQYYKLLQESSKHNNKKLLLAIHAAESKNTTKCSISMTNKTEVKRIMQYLRPDFVVHMVNATDDDISLVAKKRTAIIVCPRANGILGVGIPKIARMLKSGCNIGIGTDNVMLNSPDIFREMDYLWKVSRATEHKFISAKEILKMATVNGAEILGLNSGHIGEGRSADLIFIDKQHIDLSPIHNPYAAIVHRASKDSIRAVMINGKFIDDPQL
;
A
#
# COMPACT_ATOMS: atom_id res chain seq x y z
N MET A 1 -3.29 10.44 30.30
CA MET A 1 -4.68 10.96 30.45
C MET A 1 -5.51 10.50 29.27
N SER A 2 -6.77 10.08 29.47
CA SER A 2 -7.65 9.69 28.37
C SER A 2 -8.15 10.92 27.61
N ILE A 3 -8.39 10.75 26.29
CA ILE A 3 -8.99 11.78 25.44
C ILE A 3 -10.45 11.38 25.20
N VAL A 4 -11.37 12.33 25.31
CA VAL A 4 -12.79 12.13 24.95
C VAL A 4 -13.16 13.09 23.82
N ILE A 5 -13.66 12.53 22.74
CA ILE A 5 -14.19 13.25 21.59
C ILE A 5 -15.70 13.03 21.58
N LYS A 6 -16.48 14.10 21.57
CA LYS A 6 -17.95 14.04 21.66
C LYS A 6 -18.62 14.75 20.49
N ASP A 7 -19.88 14.46 20.32
CA ASP A 7 -20.80 15.11 19.36
C ASP A 7 -20.34 15.01 17.89
N ALA A 8 -19.51 14.00 17.54
CA ALA A 8 -18.96 13.78 16.20
C ALA A 8 -19.88 12.94 15.32
N SER A 9 -19.87 13.20 14.01
CA SER A 9 -20.29 12.17 13.05
C SER A 9 -19.15 11.16 12.85
N LEU A 10 -19.48 9.86 12.85
CA LEU A 10 -18.48 8.78 12.83
C LEU A 10 -18.76 7.74 11.73
N LEU A 11 -17.70 7.12 11.19
CA LEU A 11 -17.80 5.88 10.43
C LEU A 11 -17.28 4.72 11.29
N LEU A 12 -18.19 3.96 11.90
CA LEU A 12 -17.89 2.93 12.89
C LEU A 12 -17.74 1.53 12.30
N GLY A 13 -16.86 0.77 12.91
CA GLY A 13 -16.67 -0.66 12.65
C GLY A 13 -16.11 -0.96 11.26
N LYS A 14 -15.96 -2.26 10.97
CA LYS A 14 -15.48 -2.74 9.67
C LYS A 14 -16.42 -2.40 8.51
N ASP A 15 -17.70 -2.21 8.81
CA ASP A 15 -18.69 -1.84 7.82
C ASP A 15 -18.78 -0.33 7.60
N LEU A 16 -17.94 0.45 8.27
CA LEU A 16 -17.98 1.92 8.18
C LEU A 16 -19.40 2.46 8.35
N THR A 17 -20.11 1.97 9.35
CA THR A 17 -21.50 2.39 9.61
C THR A 17 -21.54 3.85 10.00
N PHE A 18 -22.32 4.66 9.28
CA PHE A 18 -22.45 6.09 9.58
C PHE A 18 -23.31 6.29 10.84
N VAL A 19 -22.78 7.08 11.76
CA VAL A 19 -23.44 7.56 12.98
C VAL A 19 -23.33 9.08 12.98
N ASP A 20 -24.46 9.77 12.99
CA ASP A 20 -24.47 11.24 12.86
C ASP A 20 -24.02 11.95 14.15
N ASN A 21 -24.35 11.38 15.30
CA ASN A 21 -23.87 11.85 16.61
C ASN A 21 -23.32 10.69 17.40
N GLY A 22 -22.05 10.75 17.75
CA GLY A 22 -21.35 9.72 18.49
C GLY A 22 -20.16 10.26 19.28
N PHE A 23 -19.50 9.34 19.98
CA PHE A 23 -18.33 9.67 20.82
C PHE A 23 -17.21 8.66 20.67
N LEU A 24 -16.00 9.08 21.05
CA LEU A 24 -14.79 8.27 21.17
C LEU A 24 -14.12 8.54 22.52
N GLU A 25 -13.80 7.48 23.26
CA GLU A 25 -12.90 7.52 24.41
C GLU A 25 -11.60 6.82 24.04
N ILE A 26 -10.48 7.51 24.14
CA ILE A 26 -9.14 7.03 23.74
C ILE A 26 -8.27 6.96 24.98
N GLY A 27 -7.65 5.81 25.20
CA GLY A 27 -6.76 5.57 26.34
C GLY A 27 -5.38 6.18 26.16
N GLU A 28 -4.62 6.28 27.23
CA GLU A 28 -3.21 6.74 27.24
C GLU A 28 -2.31 5.92 26.32
N ASN A 29 -2.67 4.64 26.12
CA ASN A 29 -1.98 3.73 25.19
C ASN A 29 -2.33 3.96 23.72
N GLY A 30 -3.15 5.00 23.39
CA GLY A 30 -3.56 5.32 22.03
C GLY A 30 -4.63 4.39 21.44
N LEU A 31 -5.21 3.49 22.24
CA LEU A 31 -6.29 2.62 21.79
C LEU A 31 -7.66 3.21 22.11
N ILE A 32 -8.63 2.96 21.26
CA ILE A 32 -10.04 3.31 21.48
C ILE A 32 -10.56 2.41 22.58
N LYS A 33 -10.92 2.97 23.72
CA LYS A 33 -11.50 2.25 24.87
C LYS A 33 -12.99 2.01 24.69
N LYS A 34 -13.70 3.05 24.22
CA LYS A 34 -15.14 3.02 24.04
C LYS A 34 -15.56 3.91 22.89
N THR A 35 -16.56 3.52 22.15
CA THR A 35 -17.17 4.30 21.06
C THR A 35 -18.61 3.85 20.84
N GLY A 36 -19.43 4.76 20.32
CA GLY A 36 -20.81 4.44 20.00
C GLY A 36 -21.64 5.67 19.63
N PRO A 37 -22.93 5.46 19.32
CA PRO A 37 -23.88 6.55 19.09
C PRO A 37 -24.26 7.24 20.40
N GLY A 38 -24.69 8.51 20.29
CA GLY A 38 -25.18 9.33 21.38
C GLY A 38 -24.08 9.98 22.22
N ARG A 39 -24.47 10.54 23.37
CA ARG A 39 -23.57 11.29 24.26
C ARG A 39 -22.81 10.37 25.21
N HIS A 40 -21.57 10.70 25.48
CA HIS A 40 -20.75 10.04 26.51
C HIS A 40 -21.21 10.49 27.90
N HIS A 41 -21.69 9.56 28.74
CA HIS A 41 -22.35 9.87 30.03
C HIS A 41 -21.41 10.02 31.23
N ASN A 42 -20.09 9.79 31.09
CA ASN A 42 -19.18 9.78 32.22
C ASN A 42 -17.90 10.56 31.93
N THR A 43 -17.80 11.80 32.45
CA THR A 43 -16.48 12.42 32.58
C THR A 43 -16.48 13.53 33.62
N ASN A 44 -15.75 13.32 34.73
CA ASN A 44 -15.38 14.38 35.68
C ASN A 44 -14.07 15.09 35.27
N ASP A 45 -13.44 14.71 34.16
CA ASP A 45 -12.15 15.26 33.74
C ASP A 45 -12.32 16.17 32.50
N GLU A 46 -12.30 17.48 32.71
CA GLU A 46 -12.57 18.50 31.67
C GLU A 46 -11.37 18.76 30.75
N LYS A 47 -10.17 18.37 31.14
CA LYS A 47 -8.90 18.83 30.49
C LYS A 47 -8.58 18.21 29.12
N ASN A 48 -9.23 17.11 28.73
CA ASN A 48 -8.94 16.41 27.48
C ASN A 48 -10.24 16.06 26.72
N LYS A 49 -11.18 16.98 26.70
CA LYS A 49 -12.44 16.85 25.96
C LYS A 49 -12.37 17.72 24.71
N TYR A 50 -12.68 17.11 23.59
CA TYR A 50 -12.82 17.80 22.31
C TYR A 50 -14.26 17.70 21.85
N ASP A 51 -14.84 18.86 21.56
CA ASP A 51 -16.14 18.95 20.89
C ASP A 51 -15.92 18.86 19.39
N ALA A 52 -16.46 17.82 18.77
CA ALA A 52 -16.30 17.54 17.35
C ALA A 52 -17.61 17.73 16.56
N GLU A 53 -18.53 18.56 17.06
CA GLU A 53 -19.69 19.01 16.30
C GLU A 53 -19.22 19.66 14.98
N GLY A 54 -19.81 19.29 13.88
CA GLY A 54 -19.36 19.78 12.56
C GLY A 54 -18.27 18.92 11.90
N PHE A 55 -17.72 17.92 12.57
CA PHE A 55 -16.72 17.02 11.98
C PHE A 55 -17.28 15.64 11.68
N LEU A 56 -16.80 15.06 10.58
CA LEU A 56 -16.92 13.65 10.26
C LEU A 56 -15.58 12.97 10.54
N ILE A 57 -15.55 12.07 11.53
CA ILE A 57 -14.35 11.33 11.89
C ILE A 57 -14.38 9.97 11.17
N ILE A 58 -13.31 9.69 10.45
CA ILE A 58 -13.12 8.47 9.70
C ILE A 58 -11.83 7.77 10.13
N PRO A 59 -11.66 6.46 9.87
CA PRO A 59 -10.38 5.80 10.06
C PRO A 59 -9.28 6.44 9.21
N GLY A 60 -8.06 6.47 9.73
CA GLY A 60 -6.89 6.87 8.97
C GLY A 60 -6.71 6.04 7.71
N PHE A 61 -6.25 6.66 6.63
CA PHE A 61 -5.98 5.97 5.38
C PHE A 61 -4.75 5.06 5.50
N ILE A 62 -4.82 3.94 4.78
CA ILE A 62 -3.74 2.96 4.65
C ILE A 62 -3.25 2.99 3.21
N ASN A 63 -2.02 3.43 2.99
CA ASN A 63 -1.35 3.33 1.70
C ASN A 63 -0.66 1.96 1.60
N ALA A 64 -1.35 0.98 1.04
CA ALA A 64 -0.93 -0.41 1.12
C ALA A 64 0.24 -0.79 0.19
N HIS A 65 0.70 0.14 -0.67
CA HIS A 65 1.87 -0.02 -1.52
C HIS A 65 2.45 1.31 -1.96
N THR A 66 3.74 1.50 -1.72
CA THR A 66 4.49 2.65 -2.22
C THR A 66 5.99 2.31 -2.37
N HIS A 67 6.72 3.20 -3.04
CA HIS A 67 8.19 3.22 -3.13
C HIS A 67 8.69 4.60 -2.71
N ILE A 68 8.65 4.89 -1.40
CA ILE A 68 9.00 6.21 -0.87
C ILE A 68 10.47 6.60 -1.13
N GLY A 69 11.33 5.61 -1.38
CA GLY A 69 12.75 5.85 -1.63
C GLY A 69 13.06 6.62 -2.90
N ASP A 70 12.18 6.58 -3.88
CA ASP A 70 12.34 7.31 -5.13
C ASP A 70 11.82 8.76 -5.09
N SER A 71 11.45 9.23 -3.90
CA SER A 71 10.94 10.60 -3.67
C SER A 71 11.85 11.72 -4.15
N ILE A 72 13.14 11.47 -4.27
CA ILE A 72 14.13 12.41 -4.81
C ILE A 72 13.99 12.57 -6.33
N GLY A 73 13.41 11.58 -7.00
CA GLY A 73 13.30 11.49 -8.46
C GLY A 73 11.96 11.95 -9.02
N LYS A 74 11.22 12.85 -8.33
CA LYS A 74 9.91 13.33 -8.79
C LYS A 74 9.98 13.82 -10.23
N ASP A 75 9.05 13.32 -11.06
CA ASP A 75 8.84 13.66 -12.46
C ASP A 75 10.02 13.35 -13.41
N ILE A 76 11.06 12.63 -12.94
CA ILE A 76 12.13 12.17 -13.82
C ILE A 76 11.61 11.09 -14.76
N ALA A 77 11.97 11.19 -16.04
CA ALA A 77 11.54 10.33 -17.14
C ALA A 77 10.00 10.25 -17.29
N VAL A 78 9.29 11.37 -17.03
CA VAL A 78 7.83 11.43 -17.01
C VAL A 78 7.18 10.98 -18.33
N ASP A 79 7.80 11.27 -19.47
CA ASP A 79 7.29 10.92 -20.79
C ASP A 79 7.86 9.59 -21.35
N SER A 80 8.41 8.74 -20.48
CA SER A 80 9.02 7.47 -20.87
C SER A 80 8.12 6.28 -20.52
N GLU A 81 8.31 5.18 -21.23
CA GLU A 81 7.63 3.90 -20.95
C GLU A 81 8.03 3.31 -19.59
N LEU A 82 7.21 2.37 -19.07
CA LEU A 82 7.37 1.70 -17.78
C LEU A 82 8.83 1.24 -17.55
N ASP A 83 9.39 0.45 -18.47
CA ASP A 83 10.71 -0.18 -18.27
C ASP A 83 11.83 0.86 -18.19
N ILE A 84 11.75 1.94 -18.97
CA ILE A 84 12.73 3.04 -18.91
C ILE A 84 12.68 3.74 -17.56
N ARG A 85 11.49 3.86 -16.95
CA ARG A 85 11.30 4.53 -15.66
C ARG A 85 11.71 3.67 -14.49
N VAL A 86 11.11 2.47 -14.35
CA VAL A 86 11.11 1.73 -13.09
C VAL A 86 11.72 0.33 -13.15
N HIS A 87 12.19 -0.14 -14.33
CA HIS A 87 12.80 -1.47 -14.41
C HIS A 87 13.92 -1.64 -13.38
N PRO A 88 13.94 -2.75 -12.59
CA PRO A 88 14.83 -2.88 -11.44
C PRO A 88 16.31 -3.02 -11.81
N VAL A 89 16.64 -3.29 -13.08
CA VAL A 89 18.04 -3.46 -13.54
C VAL A 89 18.58 -2.23 -14.25
N TYR A 90 17.80 -1.59 -15.13
CA TYR A 90 18.27 -0.49 -16.00
C TYR A 90 17.39 0.76 -16.00
N GLY A 91 16.28 0.77 -15.26
CA GLY A 91 15.37 1.92 -15.20
C GLY A 91 15.99 3.14 -14.52
N ALA A 92 15.48 4.33 -14.86
CA ALA A 92 15.91 5.61 -14.31
C ALA A 92 15.86 5.63 -12.77
N LYS A 93 14.82 5.02 -12.17
CA LYS A 93 14.67 4.84 -10.73
C LYS A 93 15.92 4.20 -10.10
N ARG A 94 16.43 3.10 -10.66
CA ARG A 94 17.63 2.44 -10.14
C ARG A 94 18.85 3.35 -10.18
N LEU A 95 19.06 4.04 -11.29
CA LEU A 95 20.19 4.96 -11.44
C LEU A 95 20.14 6.11 -10.43
N ILE A 96 18.94 6.65 -10.19
CA ILE A 96 18.72 7.71 -9.18
C ILE A 96 19.07 7.18 -7.80
N LEU A 97 18.53 6.04 -7.40
CA LEU A 97 18.77 5.46 -6.07
C LEU A 97 20.24 5.14 -5.84
N GLN A 98 20.95 4.63 -6.85
CA GLN A 98 22.37 4.27 -6.75
C GLN A 98 23.32 5.49 -6.71
N LYS A 99 22.96 6.58 -7.41
CA LYS A 99 23.82 7.77 -7.53
C LYS A 99 23.53 8.84 -6.49
N SER A 100 22.38 8.77 -5.81
CA SER A 100 21.99 9.78 -4.83
C SER A 100 22.72 9.59 -3.50
N ASN A 101 23.03 10.72 -2.86
CA ASN A 101 23.60 10.71 -1.51
C ASN A 101 22.54 10.13 -0.54
N PRO A 102 22.91 9.16 0.33
CA PRO A 102 22.00 8.57 1.32
C PRO A 102 21.29 9.59 2.24
N GLU A 103 21.97 10.66 2.64
CA GLU A 103 21.34 11.70 3.47
C GLU A 103 20.27 12.48 2.71
N HIS A 104 20.44 12.73 1.43
CA HIS A 104 19.41 13.33 0.60
C HIS A 104 18.21 12.37 0.43
N LEU A 105 18.46 11.08 0.24
CA LEU A 105 17.39 10.08 0.20
C LEU A 105 16.57 10.09 1.49
N LYS A 106 17.20 10.15 2.67
CA LYS A 106 16.51 10.25 3.97
C LYS A 106 15.62 11.49 4.05
N ILE A 107 16.16 12.66 3.68
CA ILE A 107 15.41 13.92 3.70
C ILE A 107 14.14 13.83 2.85
N PHE A 108 14.24 13.31 1.62
CA PHE A 108 13.10 13.21 0.71
C PHE A 108 12.11 12.12 1.14
N MET A 109 12.56 10.98 1.67
CA MET A 109 11.68 9.96 2.28
C MET A 109 10.90 10.55 3.46
N LYS A 110 11.57 11.23 4.39
CA LYS A 110 10.95 11.90 5.54
C LYS A 110 9.91 12.94 5.09
N SER A 111 10.27 13.79 4.14
CA SER A 111 9.36 14.80 3.58
C SER A 111 8.10 14.20 2.97
N SER A 112 8.25 13.06 2.27
CA SER A 112 7.11 12.35 1.69
C SER A 112 6.22 11.71 2.76
N ALA A 113 6.80 11.15 3.82
CA ALA A 113 6.04 10.62 4.96
C ALA A 113 5.27 11.73 5.69
N ILE A 114 5.86 12.90 5.90
CA ILE A 114 5.17 14.08 6.47
C ILE A 114 4.01 14.49 5.54
N SER A 115 4.23 14.50 4.22
CA SER A 115 3.16 14.78 3.26
C SER A 115 2.03 13.75 3.31
N MET A 116 2.34 12.47 3.53
CA MET A 116 1.34 11.41 3.73
C MET A 116 0.50 11.68 4.99
N MET A 117 1.13 11.94 6.14
CA MET A 117 0.42 12.23 7.39
C MET A 117 -0.54 13.41 7.24
N LYS A 118 -0.09 14.50 6.63
CA LYS A 118 -0.92 15.70 6.37
C LYS A 118 -2.10 15.45 5.41
N LYS A 119 -2.12 14.31 4.73
CA LYS A 119 -3.21 13.84 3.85
C LYS A 119 -4.01 12.70 4.46
N GLY A 120 -3.89 12.48 5.77
CA GLY A 120 -4.63 11.47 6.50
C GLY A 120 -4.11 10.04 6.35
N ILE A 121 -2.94 9.82 5.72
CA ILE A 121 -2.33 8.50 5.66
C ILE A 121 -1.61 8.24 6.99
N THR A 122 -2.09 7.25 7.75
CA THR A 122 -1.58 6.92 9.09
C THR A 122 -0.67 5.71 9.10
N ALA A 123 -0.73 4.90 8.03
CA ALA A 123 0.16 3.75 7.83
C ALA A 123 0.41 3.52 6.34
N PHE A 124 1.58 2.96 6.03
CA PHE A 124 1.91 2.55 4.66
C PHE A 124 2.84 1.33 4.61
N ALA A 125 2.83 0.61 3.49
CA ALA A 125 3.81 -0.41 3.15
C ALA A 125 4.74 0.10 2.05
N ASP A 126 6.06 0.03 2.27
CA ASP A 126 7.08 0.42 1.30
C ASP A 126 7.81 -0.79 0.74
N PHE A 127 7.82 -0.96 -0.58
CA PHE A 127 8.69 -1.92 -1.25
C PHE A 127 10.09 -1.32 -1.39
N ARG A 128 10.96 -1.71 -0.44
CA ARG A 128 12.24 -1.03 -0.26
C ARG A 128 13.37 -1.66 -1.06
N GLU A 129 13.88 -0.90 -2.03
CA GLU A 129 15.10 -1.20 -2.76
C GLU A 129 16.34 -0.97 -1.89
N GLY A 130 17.51 -1.46 -2.34
CA GLY A 130 18.79 -1.25 -1.68
C GLY A 130 19.12 -2.28 -0.60
N GLY A 131 18.42 -3.42 -0.58
CA GLY A 131 18.71 -4.52 0.34
C GLY A 131 18.63 -4.10 1.81
N TYR A 132 19.54 -4.66 2.62
CA TYR A 132 19.65 -4.32 4.05
C TYR A 132 19.83 -2.82 4.27
N ASN A 133 20.75 -2.19 3.55
CA ASN A 133 21.04 -0.75 3.71
C ASN A 133 19.84 0.13 3.33
N GLY A 134 19.08 -0.24 2.31
CA GLY A 134 17.88 0.47 1.92
C GLY A 134 16.80 0.43 3.00
N VAL A 135 16.55 -0.73 3.62
CA VAL A 135 15.61 -0.87 4.74
C VAL A 135 16.06 -0.06 5.96
N LYS A 136 17.36 -0.14 6.31
CA LYS A 136 17.93 0.64 7.41
C LYS A 136 17.74 2.14 7.17
N LEU A 137 18.07 2.62 5.98
CA LEU A 137 17.95 4.02 5.61
C LEU A 137 16.50 4.53 5.74
N LEU A 138 15.51 3.72 5.33
CA LEU A 138 14.10 4.04 5.50
C LEU A 138 13.71 4.15 6.97
N LYS A 139 14.10 3.19 7.79
CA LYS A 139 13.81 3.21 9.24
C LYS A 139 14.45 4.41 9.92
N ASP A 140 15.69 4.72 9.59
CA ASP A 140 16.39 5.90 10.11
C ASP A 140 15.68 7.21 9.71
N ALA A 141 15.21 7.30 8.45
CA ALA A 141 14.50 8.47 7.94
C ALA A 141 13.16 8.75 8.67
N LEU A 142 12.52 7.68 9.17
CA LEU A 142 11.18 7.76 9.80
C LEU A 142 11.21 7.67 11.33
N SER A 143 12.37 7.56 11.96
CA SER A 143 12.52 7.21 13.37
C SER A 143 11.82 8.15 14.35
N ASP A 144 11.62 9.40 13.97
CA ASP A 144 10.96 10.46 14.77
C ASP A 144 9.53 10.78 14.33
N LEU A 145 8.99 10.03 13.37
CA LEU A 145 7.63 10.22 12.87
C LEU A 145 6.66 9.19 13.44
N PRO A 146 5.42 9.57 13.80
CA PRO A 146 4.43 8.65 14.34
C PRO A 146 3.78 7.73 13.29
N ILE A 147 3.98 7.98 12.00
CA ILE A 147 3.39 7.18 10.92
C ILE A 147 3.90 5.73 10.95
N LYS A 148 3.00 4.78 10.80
CA LYS A 148 3.36 3.36 10.77
C LYS A 148 3.88 2.97 9.40
N CYS A 149 5.09 2.42 9.34
CA CYS A 149 5.71 1.95 8.10
C CYS A 149 6.00 0.45 8.19
N LEU A 150 5.52 -0.33 7.22
CA LEU A 150 5.96 -1.70 7.00
C LEU A 150 6.98 -1.69 5.85
N ALA A 151 8.23 -1.91 6.20
CA ALA A 151 9.32 -1.98 5.23
C ALA A 151 9.42 -3.38 4.64
N LEU A 152 8.96 -3.57 3.40
CA LEU A 152 9.07 -4.81 2.65
C LEU A 152 10.31 -4.75 1.77
N GLY A 153 11.42 -5.31 2.27
CA GLY A 153 12.69 -5.25 1.59
C GLY A 153 12.81 -6.25 0.44
N ARG A 154 13.84 -6.11 -0.38
CA ARG A 154 14.19 -7.08 -1.41
C ARG A 154 15.68 -7.32 -1.44
N ALA A 155 16.09 -8.54 -1.80
CA ALA A 155 17.46 -8.78 -2.19
C ALA A 155 17.73 -8.10 -3.54
N GLU A 156 18.88 -7.46 -3.69
CA GLU A 156 19.29 -6.80 -4.94
C GLU A 156 19.83 -7.80 -5.97
N TYR A 157 19.16 -8.93 -6.12
CA TYR A 157 19.46 -9.95 -7.11
C TYR A 157 18.33 -10.06 -8.12
N TYR A 158 18.67 -9.97 -9.40
CA TYR A 158 17.73 -10.04 -10.50
C TYR A 158 18.23 -11.00 -11.57
N PHE A 159 17.34 -11.86 -12.04
CA PHE A 159 17.60 -12.69 -13.20
C PHE A 159 17.54 -11.81 -14.46
N ASP A 160 18.69 -11.63 -15.12
CA ASP A 160 18.79 -10.72 -16.27
C ASP A 160 18.46 -11.44 -17.58
N HIS A 161 17.27 -11.20 -18.09
CA HIS A 161 16.84 -11.63 -19.42
C HIS A 161 17.44 -10.79 -20.56
N SER A 162 18.04 -9.61 -20.27
CA SER A 162 18.58 -8.70 -21.30
C SER A 162 19.85 -9.23 -21.96
N ARG A 163 20.52 -10.20 -21.37
CA ARG A 163 21.64 -10.93 -21.99
C ARG A 163 21.29 -11.53 -23.36
N LYS A 164 19.99 -11.65 -23.68
CA LYS A 164 19.49 -12.04 -24.99
C LYS A 164 19.84 -11.05 -26.11
N LYS A 165 19.93 -9.74 -25.82
CA LYS A 165 20.29 -8.70 -26.81
C LYS A 165 21.77 -8.70 -27.15
N THR A 166 22.62 -9.29 -26.34
CA THR A 166 24.09 -9.32 -26.54
C THR A 166 24.61 -10.61 -27.20
N GLY A 167 23.73 -11.48 -27.71
CA GLY A 167 24.12 -12.69 -28.44
C GLY A 167 24.76 -13.79 -27.58
N LYS A 168 24.78 -13.65 -26.24
CA LYS A 168 25.45 -14.60 -25.32
C LYS A 168 24.53 -15.69 -24.75
N ILE A 169 23.24 -15.65 -25.02
CA ILE A 169 22.31 -16.72 -24.63
C ILE A 169 21.78 -17.35 -25.91
N GLY A 170 22.00 -18.65 -26.05
CA GLY A 170 21.60 -19.48 -27.18
C GLY A 170 20.06 -19.48 -27.41
N ASN A 171 19.43 -20.58 -27.50
CA ASN A 171 18.05 -20.74 -27.88
C ASN A 171 17.07 -20.67 -26.67
N MET A 172 15.76 -20.76 -26.93
CA MET A 172 14.69 -20.77 -25.94
C MET A 172 14.82 -21.90 -24.90
N GLN A 173 15.52 -23.00 -25.21
CA GLN A 173 15.74 -24.10 -24.28
C GLN A 173 16.73 -23.75 -23.18
N ASP A 174 17.74 -22.93 -23.49
CA ASP A 174 18.73 -22.46 -22.50
C ASP A 174 18.09 -21.49 -21.51
N LEU A 175 17.18 -20.63 -21.97
CA LEU A 175 16.38 -19.76 -21.08
C LEU A 175 15.50 -20.57 -20.13
N LYS A 176 14.87 -21.66 -20.61
CA LYS A 176 14.04 -22.54 -19.76
C LYS A 176 14.89 -23.26 -18.72
N LYS A 177 16.10 -23.71 -19.05
CA LYS A 177 17.02 -24.32 -18.10
C LYS A 177 17.50 -23.32 -17.03
N GLU A 178 17.75 -22.07 -17.41
CA GLU A 178 18.14 -21.03 -16.47
C GLU A 178 17.00 -20.60 -15.56
N ALA A 179 15.76 -20.57 -16.06
CA ALA A 179 14.56 -20.24 -15.26
C ALA A 179 14.31 -21.24 -14.11
N CYS A 180 14.94 -22.42 -14.13
CA CYS A 180 14.83 -23.42 -13.06
C CYS A 180 15.98 -23.37 -12.05
N LYS A 181 16.94 -22.45 -12.18
CA LYS A 181 18.07 -22.37 -11.26
C LYS A 181 17.69 -21.80 -9.90
N ASN A 182 18.33 -22.31 -8.86
CA ASN A 182 18.25 -21.79 -7.50
C ASN A 182 18.80 -20.36 -7.40
N LEU A 183 18.39 -19.63 -6.36
CA LEU A 183 19.11 -18.43 -5.97
C LEU A 183 20.56 -18.80 -5.64
N PRO A 184 21.56 -18.02 -6.10
CA PRO A 184 22.92 -18.16 -5.62
C PRO A 184 22.99 -18.02 -4.10
N ALA A 185 24.02 -18.66 -3.48
CA ALA A 185 24.20 -18.57 -2.02
C ALA A 185 24.26 -17.12 -1.53
N GLU A 186 24.97 -16.28 -2.24
CA GLU A 186 25.10 -14.83 -2.00
C GLU A 186 23.74 -14.11 -1.99
N ALA A 187 22.85 -14.42 -2.95
CA ALA A 187 21.52 -13.83 -3.00
C ALA A 187 20.62 -14.34 -1.85
N SER A 188 20.79 -15.59 -1.43
CA SER A 188 20.08 -16.16 -0.28
C SER A 188 20.53 -15.53 1.04
N GLU A 189 21.82 -15.24 1.19
CA GLU A 189 22.38 -14.52 2.33
C GLU A 189 21.85 -13.08 2.38
N MET A 190 21.93 -12.34 1.27
CA MET A 190 21.34 -10.99 1.15
C MET A 190 19.85 -10.97 1.52
N ALA A 191 19.08 -11.96 1.07
CA ALA A 191 17.66 -12.06 1.40
C ALA A 191 17.44 -12.31 2.90
N THR A 192 18.27 -13.15 3.51
CA THR A 192 18.21 -13.41 4.96
C THR A 192 18.54 -12.16 5.77
N ASP A 193 19.57 -11.40 5.38
CA ASP A 193 19.94 -10.15 6.04
C ASP A 193 18.83 -9.11 5.97
N VAL A 194 18.16 -9.00 4.82
CA VAL A 194 17.00 -8.14 4.67
C VAL A 194 15.89 -8.51 5.66
N LEU A 195 15.56 -9.81 5.82
CA LEU A 195 14.52 -10.27 6.73
C LEU A 195 14.81 -10.01 8.21
N ARG A 196 16.08 -9.86 8.60
CA ARG A 196 16.44 -9.52 10.00
C ARG A 196 15.91 -8.16 10.44
N ILE A 197 15.75 -7.22 9.51
CA ILE A 197 15.38 -5.85 9.83
C ILE A 197 14.11 -5.37 9.13
N SER A 198 13.54 -6.13 8.21
CA SER A 198 12.32 -5.77 7.48
C SER A 198 11.07 -6.39 8.09
N ASP A 199 9.90 -5.99 7.57
CA ASP A 199 8.61 -6.59 7.90
C ASP A 199 8.22 -7.66 6.88
N GLY A 200 9.12 -8.03 5.98
CA GLY A 200 8.95 -9.05 4.97
C GLY A 200 9.60 -8.70 3.63
N PHE A 201 9.16 -9.38 2.57
CA PHE A 201 9.65 -9.13 1.22
C PHE A 201 8.65 -8.37 0.34
N GLY A 202 9.15 -7.37 -0.41
CA GLY A 202 8.48 -6.69 -1.52
C GLY A 202 9.22 -6.97 -2.83
N ILE A 203 8.90 -8.07 -3.50
CA ILE A 203 9.62 -8.56 -4.69
C ILE A 203 9.21 -7.78 -5.94
N SER A 204 10.16 -7.54 -6.87
CA SER A 204 9.93 -6.76 -8.09
C SER A 204 8.88 -7.39 -9.00
N GLY A 205 9.09 -8.62 -9.44
CA GLY A 205 8.19 -9.33 -10.33
C GLY A 205 8.64 -10.77 -10.56
N ALA A 206 7.80 -11.59 -11.19
CA ALA A 206 8.15 -12.97 -11.47
C ALA A 206 9.15 -13.09 -12.63
N ASN A 207 9.19 -12.11 -13.53
CA ASN A 207 10.08 -12.17 -14.70
C ASN A 207 11.54 -11.89 -14.35
N GLU A 208 11.80 -11.12 -13.31
CA GLU A 208 13.14 -10.86 -12.77
C GLU A 208 13.61 -11.96 -11.81
N ASN A 209 12.82 -13.04 -11.68
CA ASN A 209 13.12 -14.16 -10.78
C ASN A 209 12.92 -15.50 -11.48
N THR A 210 13.69 -16.50 -11.07
CA THR A 210 13.45 -17.88 -11.47
C THR A 210 12.31 -18.50 -10.64
N ASP A 211 11.65 -19.54 -11.16
CA ASP A 211 10.58 -20.25 -10.43
C ASP A 211 11.10 -20.85 -9.10
N GLU A 212 12.33 -21.39 -9.12
CA GLU A 212 12.95 -21.91 -7.91
C GLU A 212 13.42 -20.81 -6.96
N GLY A 213 13.89 -19.68 -7.49
CA GLY A 213 14.18 -18.48 -6.69
C GLY A 213 12.95 -17.97 -5.94
N LEU A 214 11.77 -17.90 -6.61
CA LEU A 214 10.52 -17.56 -5.97
C LEU A 214 10.16 -18.52 -4.81
N ARG A 215 10.37 -19.84 -5.02
CA ARG A 215 10.16 -20.84 -3.97
C ARG A 215 11.13 -20.67 -2.79
N GLN A 216 12.36 -20.29 -3.06
CA GLN A 216 13.36 -20.07 -2.02
C GLN A 216 13.05 -18.82 -1.19
N TYR A 217 12.61 -17.71 -1.80
CA TYR A 217 12.12 -16.55 -1.05
C TYR A 217 10.98 -16.91 -0.09
N TYR A 218 10.04 -17.75 -0.55
CA TYR A 218 8.98 -18.24 0.33
C TYR A 218 9.54 -19.05 1.51
N LYS A 219 10.46 -19.98 1.27
CA LYS A 219 11.09 -20.80 2.34
C LYS A 219 11.84 -19.94 3.36
N LEU A 220 12.71 -19.04 2.89
CA LEU A 220 13.48 -18.13 3.75
C LEU A 220 12.57 -17.28 4.63
N LEU A 221 11.48 -16.75 4.06
CA LEU A 221 10.51 -15.98 4.85
C LEU A 221 9.81 -16.84 5.91
N GLN A 222 9.42 -18.08 5.58
CA GLN A 222 8.78 -18.98 6.54
C GLN A 222 9.71 -19.35 7.69
N GLU A 223 10.98 -19.63 7.41
CA GLU A 223 12.02 -19.94 8.39
C GLU A 223 12.28 -18.72 9.30
N SER A 224 12.43 -17.53 8.72
CA SER A 224 12.64 -16.30 9.46
C SER A 224 11.43 -15.93 10.33
N SER A 225 10.21 -16.12 9.83
CA SER A 225 8.97 -15.87 10.60
C SER A 225 8.88 -16.79 11.84
N LYS A 226 9.26 -18.07 11.68
CA LYS A 226 9.28 -19.03 12.79
C LYS A 226 10.35 -18.68 13.82
N HIS A 227 11.57 -18.36 13.35
CA HIS A 227 12.68 -18.02 14.24
C HIS A 227 12.39 -16.78 15.09
N ASN A 228 11.80 -15.76 14.51
CA ASN A 228 11.51 -14.48 15.17
C ASN A 228 10.15 -14.45 15.89
N ASN A 229 9.35 -15.51 15.82
CA ASN A 229 7.96 -15.57 16.31
C ASN A 229 7.14 -14.36 15.85
N LYS A 230 7.36 -13.91 14.60
CA LYS A 230 6.72 -12.75 13.99
C LYS A 230 6.21 -13.10 12.60
N LYS A 231 4.95 -12.76 12.31
CA LYS A 231 4.46 -12.87 10.93
C LYS A 231 5.16 -11.83 10.06
N LEU A 232 5.92 -12.29 9.06
CA LEU A 232 6.50 -11.48 8.01
C LEU A 232 5.59 -11.54 6.77
N LEU A 233 5.47 -10.42 6.04
CA LEU A 233 4.66 -10.31 4.85
C LEU A 233 5.45 -10.66 3.59
N LEU A 234 4.78 -11.30 2.65
CA LEU A 234 5.32 -11.62 1.34
C LEU A 234 4.48 -10.99 0.24
N ALA A 235 5.08 -10.12 -0.54
CA ALA A 235 4.38 -9.37 -1.58
C ALA A 235 5.21 -9.28 -2.87
N ILE A 236 4.52 -9.09 -4.01
CA ILE A 236 5.14 -9.05 -5.33
C ILE A 236 4.26 -8.28 -6.33
N HIS A 237 4.87 -7.58 -7.29
CA HIS A 237 4.16 -7.03 -8.44
C HIS A 237 3.73 -8.15 -9.40
N ALA A 238 2.54 -8.04 -9.98
CA ALA A 238 1.98 -9.06 -10.85
C ALA A 238 1.10 -8.46 -11.95
N ALA A 239 1.28 -8.92 -13.18
CA ALA A 239 0.46 -8.57 -14.33
C ALA A 239 0.25 -7.06 -14.50
N GLU A 240 1.30 -6.26 -14.26
CA GLU A 240 1.25 -4.80 -14.38
C GLU A 240 1.07 -4.37 -15.83
N SER A 241 1.88 -4.89 -16.75
CA SER A 241 1.81 -4.57 -18.17
C SER A 241 1.47 -5.77 -19.05
N LYS A 242 1.01 -5.50 -20.29
CA LYS A 242 0.82 -6.55 -21.29
C LYS A 242 2.14 -7.24 -21.66
N ASN A 243 3.24 -6.48 -21.65
CA ASN A 243 4.56 -6.99 -21.99
C ASN A 243 5.08 -7.96 -20.95
N THR A 244 4.94 -7.67 -19.66
CA THR A 244 5.35 -8.57 -18.58
C THR A 244 4.59 -9.90 -18.63
N THR A 245 3.27 -9.85 -18.85
CA THR A 245 2.45 -11.07 -19.01
C THR A 245 2.84 -11.90 -20.24
N LYS A 246 3.05 -11.25 -21.40
CA LYS A 246 3.50 -11.93 -22.63
C LYS A 246 4.90 -12.55 -22.45
N CYS A 247 5.83 -11.83 -21.80
CA CYS A 247 7.18 -12.32 -21.50
C CYS A 247 7.12 -13.59 -20.64
N SER A 248 6.35 -13.59 -19.57
CA SER A 248 6.18 -14.77 -18.71
C SER A 248 5.64 -15.98 -19.47
N ILE A 249 4.60 -15.79 -20.29
CA ILE A 249 4.02 -16.87 -21.10
C ILE A 249 5.04 -17.43 -22.10
N SER A 250 5.78 -16.57 -22.78
CA SER A 250 6.79 -16.99 -23.77
C SER A 250 7.92 -17.82 -23.15
N MET A 251 8.32 -17.49 -21.92
CA MET A 251 9.40 -18.17 -21.20
C MET A 251 8.96 -19.47 -20.54
N THR A 252 7.75 -19.51 -19.97
CA THR A 252 7.34 -20.57 -19.04
C THR A 252 6.03 -21.28 -19.39
N ASN A 253 5.32 -20.84 -20.43
CA ASN A 253 3.95 -21.22 -20.77
C ASN A 253 2.94 -20.93 -19.64
N LYS A 254 3.25 -20.01 -18.73
CA LYS A 254 2.39 -19.59 -17.61
C LYS A 254 2.34 -18.06 -17.53
N THR A 255 1.21 -17.52 -17.09
CA THR A 255 1.14 -16.12 -16.68
C THR A 255 2.02 -15.88 -15.46
N GLU A 256 2.43 -14.62 -15.23
CA GLU A 256 3.14 -14.25 -14.00
C GLU A 256 2.36 -14.68 -12.75
N VAL A 257 1.05 -14.42 -12.76
CA VAL A 257 0.16 -14.76 -11.64
C VAL A 257 0.17 -16.26 -11.35
N LYS A 258 0.09 -17.11 -12.38
CA LYS A 258 0.17 -18.58 -12.19
C LYS A 258 1.50 -19.01 -11.58
N ARG A 259 2.62 -18.42 -12.02
CA ARG A 259 3.95 -18.68 -11.44
C ARG A 259 4.02 -18.24 -9.98
N ILE A 260 3.60 -17.02 -9.69
CA ILE A 260 3.56 -16.44 -8.35
C ILE A 260 2.73 -17.31 -7.40
N MET A 261 1.52 -17.66 -7.79
CA MET A 261 0.63 -18.49 -6.96
C MET A 261 1.17 -19.91 -6.73
N GLN A 262 1.91 -20.45 -7.68
CA GLN A 262 2.50 -21.80 -7.59
C GLN A 262 3.75 -21.84 -6.71
N TYR A 263 4.63 -20.86 -6.83
CA TYR A 263 5.98 -20.93 -6.28
C TYR A 263 6.23 -20.02 -5.09
N LEU A 264 5.65 -18.80 -5.09
CA LEU A 264 5.87 -17.79 -4.05
C LEU A 264 4.77 -17.79 -2.99
N ARG A 265 3.49 -17.95 -3.37
CA ARG A 265 2.32 -17.92 -2.47
C ARG A 265 2.29 -16.66 -1.58
N PRO A 266 2.24 -15.46 -2.15
CA PRO A 266 2.32 -14.22 -1.39
C PRO A 266 1.05 -13.94 -0.57
N ASP A 267 1.17 -13.08 0.46
CA ASP A 267 0.02 -12.52 1.18
C ASP A 267 -0.78 -11.60 0.27
N PHE A 268 -0.10 -10.80 -0.57
CA PHE A 268 -0.77 -9.96 -1.56
C PHE A 268 0.08 -9.76 -2.82
N VAL A 269 -0.60 -9.42 -3.90
CA VAL A 269 -0.02 -9.02 -5.19
C VAL A 269 -0.39 -7.58 -5.51
N VAL A 270 0.47 -6.88 -6.27
CA VAL A 270 0.25 -5.48 -6.66
C VAL A 270 -0.10 -5.39 -8.13
N HIS A 271 -0.93 -4.40 -8.50
CA HIS A 271 -1.42 -4.02 -9.83
C HIS A 271 -2.52 -4.91 -10.40
N MET A 272 -2.22 -6.10 -10.90
CA MET A 272 -3.18 -7.02 -11.55
C MET A 272 -3.94 -6.41 -12.75
N VAL A 273 -3.37 -5.39 -13.40
CA VAL A 273 -4.01 -4.64 -14.51
C VAL A 273 -4.30 -5.53 -15.71
N ASN A 274 -3.32 -6.34 -16.09
CA ASN A 274 -3.36 -7.22 -17.26
C ASN A 274 -3.59 -8.69 -16.89
N ALA A 275 -4.16 -8.95 -15.72
CA ALA A 275 -4.54 -10.28 -15.28
C ALA A 275 -5.70 -10.84 -16.11
N THR A 276 -5.65 -12.12 -16.43
CA THR A 276 -6.76 -12.85 -17.06
C THR A 276 -7.87 -13.15 -16.03
N ASP A 277 -9.06 -13.52 -16.49
CA ASP A 277 -10.14 -13.94 -15.60
C ASP A 277 -9.75 -15.20 -14.77
N ASP A 278 -8.97 -16.11 -15.38
CA ASP A 278 -8.41 -17.27 -14.67
C ASP A 278 -7.43 -16.86 -13.58
N ASP A 279 -6.58 -15.84 -13.83
CA ASP A 279 -5.65 -15.32 -12.85
C ASP A 279 -6.39 -14.69 -11.66
N ILE A 280 -7.42 -13.88 -11.92
CA ILE A 280 -8.27 -13.28 -10.88
C ILE A 280 -8.94 -14.37 -10.04
N SER A 281 -9.53 -15.39 -10.70
CA SER A 281 -10.17 -16.52 -10.04
C SER A 281 -9.18 -17.33 -9.19
N LEU A 282 -7.95 -17.50 -9.67
CA LEU A 282 -6.87 -18.19 -8.94
C LEU A 282 -6.46 -17.43 -7.68
N VAL A 283 -6.27 -16.10 -7.77
CA VAL A 283 -5.93 -15.22 -6.64
C VAL A 283 -7.04 -15.26 -5.59
N ALA A 284 -8.31 -15.14 -6.00
CA ALA A 284 -9.47 -15.25 -5.12
C ALA A 284 -9.53 -16.60 -4.39
N LYS A 285 -9.37 -17.71 -5.14
CA LYS A 285 -9.36 -19.09 -4.58
C LYS A 285 -8.24 -19.28 -3.56
N LYS A 286 -7.09 -18.66 -3.76
CA LYS A 286 -5.93 -18.73 -2.85
C LYS A 286 -6.05 -17.76 -1.68
N ARG A 287 -7.06 -16.88 -1.66
CA ARG A 287 -7.25 -15.82 -0.66
C ARG A 287 -6.04 -14.87 -0.57
N THR A 288 -5.31 -14.73 -1.66
CA THR A 288 -4.26 -13.72 -1.78
C THR A 288 -4.93 -12.37 -2.04
N ALA A 289 -4.53 -11.33 -1.32
CA ALA A 289 -5.09 -10.00 -1.50
C ALA A 289 -4.49 -9.30 -2.74
N ILE A 290 -5.15 -8.23 -3.20
CA ILE A 290 -4.70 -7.41 -4.33
C ILE A 290 -4.56 -5.97 -3.87
N ILE A 291 -3.43 -5.34 -4.16
CA ILE A 291 -3.27 -3.89 -4.01
C ILE A 291 -3.28 -3.25 -5.39
N VAL A 292 -4.17 -2.28 -5.57
CA VAL A 292 -4.28 -1.54 -6.83
C VAL A 292 -3.71 -0.14 -6.70
N CYS A 293 -3.02 0.32 -7.75
CA CYS A 293 -2.37 1.63 -7.80
C CYS A 293 -2.85 2.39 -9.06
N PRO A 294 -4.13 2.82 -9.07
CA PRO A 294 -4.80 3.24 -10.31
C PRO A 294 -4.15 4.44 -10.99
N ARG A 295 -3.67 5.45 -10.24
CA ARG A 295 -3.02 6.62 -10.82
C ARG A 295 -1.64 6.30 -11.39
N ALA A 296 -0.86 5.47 -10.70
CA ALA A 296 0.43 5.01 -11.22
C ALA A 296 0.24 4.20 -12.51
N ASN A 297 -0.73 3.28 -12.55
CA ASN A 297 -1.07 2.54 -13.75
C ASN A 297 -1.53 3.45 -14.91
N GLY A 298 -2.29 4.50 -14.59
CA GLY A 298 -2.72 5.51 -15.57
C GLY A 298 -1.56 6.28 -16.18
N ILE A 299 -0.65 6.83 -15.36
CA ILE A 299 0.49 7.62 -15.85
C ILE A 299 1.54 6.77 -16.59
N LEU A 300 1.63 5.47 -16.26
CA LEU A 300 2.48 4.52 -16.97
C LEU A 300 1.86 3.98 -18.25
N GLY A 301 0.59 4.29 -18.52
CA GLY A 301 -0.11 3.85 -19.72
C GLY A 301 -0.35 2.32 -19.78
N VAL A 302 -0.27 1.61 -18.63
CA VAL A 302 -0.40 0.14 -18.60
C VAL A 302 -1.85 -0.33 -18.55
N GLY A 303 -2.80 0.57 -18.29
CA GLY A 303 -4.23 0.31 -18.22
C GLY A 303 -4.80 0.48 -16.82
N ILE A 304 -6.02 0.02 -16.61
CA ILE A 304 -6.76 0.12 -15.35
C ILE A 304 -7.14 -1.27 -14.86
N PRO A 305 -6.93 -1.60 -13.57
CA PRO A 305 -7.31 -2.90 -13.03
C PRO A 305 -8.83 -3.09 -13.04
N LYS A 306 -9.28 -4.34 -13.31
CA LYS A 306 -10.71 -4.70 -13.44
C LYS A 306 -11.34 -4.90 -12.06
N ILE A 307 -11.58 -3.80 -11.34
CA ILE A 307 -12.02 -3.82 -9.94
C ILE A 307 -13.37 -4.52 -9.74
N ALA A 308 -14.36 -4.21 -10.57
CA ALA A 308 -15.68 -4.84 -10.45
C ALA A 308 -15.60 -6.36 -10.65
N ARG A 309 -14.76 -6.81 -11.59
CA ARG A 309 -14.50 -8.23 -11.81
C ARG A 309 -13.82 -8.89 -10.60
N MET A 310 -12.80 -8.25 -10.04
CA MET A 310 -12.07 -8.73 -8.85
C MET A 310 -12.98 -8.84 -7.64
N LEU A 311 -13.80 -7.81 -7.36
CA LEU A 311 -14.79 -7.83 -6.28
C LEU A 311 -15.82 -8.96 -6.47
N LYS A 312 -16.35 -9.12 -7.68
CA LYS A 312 -17.29 -10.20 -7.99
C LYS A 312 -16.68 -11.59 -7.77
N SER A 313 -15.37 -11.72 -7.96
CA SER A 313 -14.63 -12.97 -7.70
C SER A 313 -14.30 -13.18 -6.22
N GLY A 314 -14.64 -12.24 -5.32
CA GLY A 314 -14.38 -12.31 -3.88
C GLY A 314 -12.96 -11.95 -3.48
N CYS A 315 -12.22 -11.20 -4.31
CA CYS A 315 -10.88 -10.72 -3.94
C CYS A 315 -10.97 -9.64 -2.86
N ASN A 316 -10.07 -9.71 -1.87
CA ASN A 316 -9.83 -8.61 -0.94
C ASN A 316 -8.89 -7.59 -1.61
N ILE A 317 -9.34 -6.33 -1.75
CA ILE A 317 -8.64 -5.29 -2.50
C ILE A 317 -8.29 -4.13 -1.58
N GLY A 318 -7.03 -3.71 -1.60
CA GLY A 318 -6.54 -2.48 -0.98
C GLY A 318 -6.04 -1.48 -2.03
N ILE A 319 -5.78 -0.25 -1.62
CA ILE A 319 -5.26 0.84 -2.47
C ILE A 319 -3.83 1.18 -2.07
N GLY A 320 -2.96 1.40 -3.06
CA GLY A 320 -1.61 1.94 -2.93
C GLY A 320 -1.37 3.10 -3.87
N THR A 321 -0.34 3.89 -3.61
CA THR A 321 0.03 5.04 -4.47
C THR A 321 1.22 4.76 -5.37
N ASP A 322 1.92 3.65 -5.14
CA ASP A 322 3.10 3.23 -5.89
C ASP A 322 4.27 4.24 -5.80
N ASN A 323 5.06 4.39 -6.83
CA ASN A 323 6.25 5.23 -6.90
C ASN A 323 5.94 6.71 -6.62
N VAL A 324 6.62 7.29 -5.63
CA VAL A 324 6.50 8.73 -5.33
C VAL A 324 7.08 9.58 -6.46
N MET A 325 8.03 9.05 -7.22
CA MET A 325 8.54 9.72 -8.42
C MET A 325 7.49 9.89 -9.52
N LEU A 326 6.44 9.07 -9.54
CA LEU A 326 5.36 9.16 -10.54
C LEU A 326 4.22 10.05 -10.06
N ASN A 327 3.81 9.90 -8.81
CA ASN A 327 2.67 10.58 -8.22
C ASN A 327 2.94 10.96 -6.77
N SER A 328 2.45 12.13 -6.33
CA SER A 328 2.44 12.40 -4.91
C SER A 328 1.53 11.38 -4.19
N PRO A 329 1.95 10.82 -3.03
CA PRO A 329 1.11 9.90 -2.26
C PRO A 329 -0.12 10.66 -1.72
N ASP A 330 -1.32 10.26 -2.20
CA ASP A 330 -2.57 10.92 -1.90
C ASP A 330 -3.75 9.95 -2.13
N ILE A 331 -4.29 9.44 -1.03
CA ILE A 331 -5.36 8.42 -1.09
C ILE A 331 -6.70 9.03 -1.55
N PHE A 332 -6.98 10.30 -1.28
CA PHE A 332 -8.19 10.94 -1.85
C PHE A 332 -8.18 10.90 -3.38
N ARG A 333 -7.02 11.26 -3.97
CA ARG A 333 -6.87 11.24 -5.42
C ARG A 333 -6.89 9.82 -6.00
N GLU A 334 -6.37 8.81 -5.28
CA GLU A 334 -6.47 7.41 -5.70
C GLU A 334 -7.92 6.94 -5.70
N MET A 335 -8.67 7.23 -4.63
CA MET A 335 -10.08 6.84 -4.50
C MET A 335 -10.94 7.50 -5.59
N ASP A 336 -10.80 8.81 -5.79
CA ASP A 336 -11.53 9.57 -6.80
C ASP A 336 -11.28 9.03 -8.21
N TYR A 337 -10.00 8.86 -8.56
CA TYR A 337 -9.60 8.34 -9.86
C TYR A 337 -10.13 6.92 -10.07
N LEU A 338 -9.90 6.00 -9.11
CA LEU A 338 -10.37 4.62 -9.18
C LEU A 338 -11.88 4.53 -9.36
N TRP A 339 -12.64 5.29 -8.56
CA TRP A 339 -14.09 5.25 -8.58
C TRP A 339 -14.69 5.71 -9.92
N LYS A 340 -14.12 6.75 -10.52
CA LYS A 340 -14.56 7.28 -11.82
C LYS A 340 -14.12 6.38 -12.98
N VAL A 341 -12.84 5.99 -13.00
CA VAL A 341 -12.29 5.25 -14.14
C VAL A 341 -12.83 3.81 -14.21
N SER A 342 -13.03 3.14 -13.07
CA SER A 342 -13.64 1.80 -13.06
C SER A 342 -15.08 1.80 -13.60
N ARG A 343 -15.86 2.83 -13.30
CA ARG A 343 -17.21 3.00 -13.87
C ARG A 343 -17.19 3.24 -15.37
N ALA A 344 -16.25 4.07 -15.84
CA ALA A 344 -16.12 4.39 -17.26
C ALA A 344 -15.64 3.19 -18.09
N THR A 345 -14.74 2.36 -17.55
CA THR A 345 -14.12 1.24 -18.29
C THR A 345 -14.86 -0.09 -18.15
N GLU A 346 -15.42 -0.39 -16.98
CA GLU A 346 -16.11 -1.65 -16.72
C GLU A 346 -17.64 -1.53 -16.83
N HIS A 347 -18.18 -0.31 -16.95
CA HIS A 347 -19.62 -0.03 -16.98
C HIS A 347 -20.37 -0.65 -15.78
N LYS A 348 -19.72 -0.70 -14.61
CA LYS A 348 -20.23 -1.23 -13.34
C LYS A 348 -20.16 -0.18 -12.25
N PHE A 349 -21.21 -0.16 -11.41
CA PHE A 349 -21.29 0.78 -10.30
C PHE A 349 -20.73 0.13 -9.03
N ILE A 350 -19.51 0.52 -8.65
CA ILE A 350 -18.92 0.19 -7.35
C ILE A 350 -19.35 1.29 -6.39
N SER A 351 -19.80 0.92 -5.20
CA SER A 351 -20.22 1.91 -4.20
C SER A 351 -19.01 2.71 -3.68
N ALA A 352 -19.21 3.98 -3.33
CA ALA A 352 -18.18 4.78 -2.69
C ALA A 352 -17.72 4.16 -1.36
N LYS A 353 -18.64 3.50 -0.63
CA LYS A 353 -18.33 2.78 0.60
C LYS A 353 -17.30 1.67 0.38
N GLU A 354 -17.43 0.88 -0.70
CA GLU A 354 -16.44 -0.14 -1.03
C GLU A 354 -15.07 0.45 -1.37
N ILE A 355 -15.02 1.55 -2.10
CA ILE A 355 -13.77 2.26 -2.40
C ILE A 355 -13.12 2.78 -1.10
N LEU A 356 -13.90 3.34 -0.17
CA LEU A 356 -13.38 3.81 1.12
C LEU A 356 -12.87 2.65 1.98
N LYS A 357 -13.53 1.48 1.95
CA LYS A 357 -13.04 0.26 2.62
C LYS A 357 -11.69 -0.18 2.07
N MET A 358 -11.45 -0.09 0.77
CA MET A 358 -10.15 -0.41 0.17
C MET A 358 -9.02 0.49 0.70
N ALA A 359 -9.33 1.74 0.97
CA ALA A 359 -8.39 2.75 1.47
C ALA A 359 -8.17 2.71 3.00
N THR A 360 -8.96 1.93 3.73
CA THR A 360 -8.97 1.89 5.20
C THR A 360 -8.96 0.45 5.71
N VAL A 361 -10.14 -0.16 5.88
CA VAL A 361 -10.36 -1.49 6.49
C VAL A 361 -9.55 -2.58 5.79
N ASN A 362 -9.70 -2.67 4.47
CA ASN A 362 -9.07 -3.74 3.69
C ASN A 362 -7.54 -3.59 3.70
N GLY A 363 -7.03 -2.36 3.50
CA GLY A 363 -5.59 -2.09 3.57
C GLY A 363 -4.99 -2.50 4.91
N ALA A 364 -5.67 -2.17 6.02
CA ALA A 364 -5.23 -2.56 7.37
C ALA A 364 -5.26 -4.08 7.58
N GLU A 365 -6.31 -4.77 7.13
CA GLU A 365 -6.41 -6.23 7.21
C GLU A 365 -5.32 -6.94 6.39
N ILE A 366 -5.06 -6.46 5.17
CA ILE A 366 -4.00 -7.01 4.29
C ILE A 366 -2.63 -6.88 4.95
N LEU A 367 -2.36 -5.73 5.55
CA LEU A 367 -1.07 -5.45 6.18
C LEU A 367 -0.98 -5.95 7.64
N GLY A 368 -2.06 -6.51 8.21
CA GLY A 368 -2.08 -7.01 9.58
C GLY A 368 -1.99 -5.93 10.66
N LEU A 369 -2.50 -4.73 10.37
CA LEU A 369 -2.46 -3.58 11.28
C LEU A 369 -3.64 -3.58 12.26
N ASN A 370 -3.39 -3.15 13.51
CA ASN A 370 -4.45 -2.93 14.50
C ASN A 370 -5.14 -1.56 14.31
N SER A 371 -5.52 -1.22 13.07
CA SER A 371 -6.15 0.04 12.68
C SER A 371 -7.12 -0.15 11.50
N GLY A 372 -7.45 0.90 10.78
CA GLY A 372 -8.28 0.86 9.57
C GLY A 372 -9.79 0.88 9.80
N HIS A 373 -10.24 0.77 11.04
CA HIS A 373 -11.64 1.04 11.41
C HIS A 373 -11.73 1.56 12.84
N ILE A 374 -12.79 2.33 13.12
CA ILE A 374 -13.09 2.85 14.45
C ILE A 374 -13.84 1.77 15.23
N GLY A 375 -13.24 1.28 16.32
CA GLY A 375 -13.81 0.25 17.17
C GLY A 375 -12.99 0.04 18.43
N GLU A 376 -13.58 -0.54 19.46
CA GLU A 376 -12.91 -0.80 20.73
C GLU A 376 -11.68 -1.70 20.55
N GLY A 377 -10.58 -1.38 21.25
CA GLY A 377 -9.29 -2.07 21.15
C GLY A 377 -8.47 -1.74 19.90
N ARG A 378 -8.97 -0.89 18.99
CA ARG A 378 -8.24 -0.43 17.81
C ARG A 378 -7.39 0.80 18.11
N SER A 379 -6.29 0.93 17.40
CA SER A 379 -5.48 2.14 17.42
C SER A 379 -6.31 3.34 16.96
N ALA A 380 -6.28 4.43 17.72
CA ALA A 380 -6.93 5.67 17.33
C ALA A 380 -6.10 6.38 16.25
N ASP A 381 -6.18 5.83 15.04
CA ASP A 381 -5.64 6.40 13.81
C ASP A 381 -6.84 7.00 13.05
N LEU A 382 -7.00 8.31 13.10
CA LEU A 382 -8.24 9.00 12.77
C LEU A 382 -7.99 10.22 11.89
N ILE A 383 -8.96 10.53 11.01
CA ILE A 383 -9.00 11.77 10.22
C ILE A 383 -10.28 12.52 10.59
N PHE A 384 -10.13 13.80 10.88
CA PHE A 384 -11.22 14.71 11.17
C PHE A 384 -11.51 15.55 9.94
N ILE A 385 -12.65 15.31 9.30
CA ILE A 385 -13.09 16.00 8.08
C ILE A 385 -14.10 17.08 8.46
N ASP A 386 -13.88 18.30 8.01
CA ASP A 386 -14.83 19.42 8.18
C ASP A 386 -16.05 19.20 7.30
N LYS A 387 -17.22 18.98 7.92
CA LYS A 387 -18.50 18.82 7.20
C LYS A 387 -18.98 20.11 6.54
N GLN A 388 -18.51 21.26 7.03
CA GLN A 388 -18.89 22.58 6.51
C GLN A 388 -17.95 23.08 5.39
N HIS A 389 -16.92 22.29 5.05
CA HIS A 389 -16.04 22.64 3.94
C HIS A 389 -16.86 22.88 2.65
N ILE A 390 -16.51 23.94 1.93
CA ILE A 390 -17.29 24.42 0.75
C ILE A 390 -17.53 23.34 -0.31
N ASP A 391 -16.57 22.42 -0.50
CA ASP A 391 -16.69 21.34 -1.48
C ASP A 391 -17.52 20.15 -0.96
N LEU A 392 -17.80 20.09 0.34
CA LEU A 392 -18.50 18.96 0.96
C LEU A 392 -19.96 19.29 1.33
N SER A 393 -20.21 20.51 1.82
CA SER A 393 -21.51 20.91 2.29
C SER A 393 -22.47 21.25 1.12
N PRO A 394 -23.72 20.74 1.12
CA PRO A 394 -24.32 19.79 2.07
C PRO A 394 -23.93 18.33 1.79
N ILE A 395 -23.71 17.54 2.86
CA ILE A 395 -23.36 16.12 2.74
C ILE A 395 -24.62 15.25 2.73
N HIS A 396 -25.01 14.73 1.58
CA HIS A 396 -26.12 13.78 1.45
C HIS A 396 -25.67 12.31 1.54
N ASN A 397 -24.42 12.04 1.19
CA ASN A 397 -23.83 10.71 1.26
C ASN A 397 -22.37 10.84 1.75
N PRO A 398 -22.07 10.49 3.01
CA PRO A 398 -20.75 10.69 3.60
C PRO A 398 -19.63 9.91 2.86
N TYR A 399 -19.93 8.73 2.36
CA TYR A 399 -18.95 7.93 1.63
C TYR A 399 -18.59 8.59 0.29
N ALA A 400 -19.59 9.04 -0.46
CA ALA A 400 -19.36 9.70 -1.72
C ALA A 400 -18.63 11.04 -1.52
N ALA A 401 -19.01 11.82 -0.50
CA ALA A 401 -18.34 13.07 -0.15
C ALA A 401 -16.83 12.84 0.09
N ILE A 402 -16.46 11.81 0.87
CA ILE A 402 -15.06 11.48 1.14
C ILE A 402 -14.35 11.01 -0.12
N VAL A 403 -14.96 10.10 -0.90
CA VAL A 403 -14.27 9.44 -2.03
C VAL A 403 -13.97 10.37 -3.18
N HIS A 404 -14.84 11.34 -3.48
CA HIS A 404 -14.66 12.13 -4.70
C HIS A 404 -14.77 13.66 -4.56
N ARG A 405 -15.06 14.17 -3.35
CA ARG A 405 -15.09 15.62 -3.09
C ARG A 405 -14.05 16.06 -2.07
N ALA A 406 -13.80 15.24 -1.04
CA ALA A 406 -12.83 15.57 0.00
C ALA A 406 -11.41 15.63 -0.56
N SER A 407 -10.61 16.50 0.04
CA SER A 407 -9.19 16.67 -0.23
C SER A 407 -8.43 16.90 1.07
N LYS A 408 -7.13 17.11 0.99
CA LYS A 408 -6.32 17.53 2.12
C LYS A 408 -6.89 18.78 2.82
N ASP A 409 -7.48 19.70 2.05
CA ASP A 409 -7.95 21.00 2.57
C ASP A 409 -9.21 20.85 3.44
N SER A 410 -9.96 19.76 3.27
CA SER A 410 -11.09 19.39 4.14
C SER A 410 -10.68 18.71 5.45
N ILE A 411 -9.39 18.35 5.64
CA ILE A 411 -8.87 17.77 6.88
C ILE A 411 -8.60 18.88 7.89
N ARG A 412 -9.16 18.78 9.09
CA ARG A 412 -8.87 19.68 10.22
C ARG A 412 -7.83 19.11 11.16
N ALA A 413 -7.87 17.80 11.41
CA ALA A 413 -6.88 17.14 12.24
C ALA A 413 -6.63 15.70 11.78
N VAL A 414 -5.46 15.20 12.08
CA VAL A 414 -5.10 13.77 11.94
C VAL A 414 -4.56 13.28 13.28
N MET A 415 -5.00 12.10 13.67
CA MET A 415 -4.54 11.44 14.88
C MET A 415 -3.87 10.11 14.51
N ILE A 416 -2.72 9.83 15.11
CA ILE A 416 -1.99 8.57 14.96
C ILE A 416 -1.65 8.03 16.35
N ASN A 417 -2.01 6.78 16.63
CA ASN A 417 -1.83 6.17 17.95
C ASN A 417 -2.39 7.04 19.09
N GLY A 418 -3.55 7.66 18.88
CA GLY A 418 -4.21 8.50 19.88
C GLY A 418 -3.56 9.86 20.13
N LYS A 419 -2.63 10.30 19.28
CA LYS A 419 -1.98 11.61 19.36
C LYS A 419 -2.23 12.41 18.09
N PHE A 420 -2.61 13.66 18.23
CA PHE A 420 -2.67 14.58 17.10
C PHE A 420 -1.27 14.82 16.52
N ILE A 421 -1.14 14.89 15.20
CA ILE A 421 0.13 15.15 14.52
C ILE A 421 0.51 16.63 14.51
N ASP A 422 -0.48 17.51 14.55
CA ASP A 422 -0.38 18.96 14.69
C ASP A 422 -1.38 19.41 15.77
N ASP A 423 -1.29 20.65 16.23
CA ASP A 423 -2.26 21.18 17.21
C ASP A 423 -3.68 21.17 16.60
N PRO A 424 -4.63 20.46 17.21
CA PRO A 424 -5.95 20.33 16.61
C PRO A 424 -6.73 21.66 16.74
N GLN A 425 -7.16 22.16 15.61
CA GLN A 425 -8.11 23.28 15.54
C GLN A 425 -9.55 22.75 15.59
N LEU A 426 -9.89 22.06 16.69
CA LEU A 426 -11.23 21.47 16.93
C LEU A 426 -12.05 22.36 17.84
#